data_1c163f477694671b430bb4915f5ddfbc
#
_entry.id   1c163f477694671b430bb4915f5ddfbc
#
_cell.length_a   1.000
_cell.length_b   1.000
_cell.length_c   1.000
_cell.angle_alpha   90.00
_cell.angle_beta   90.00
_cell.angle_gamma   90.00
#
_symmetry.space_group_name_H-M   'P 1'
#
loop_
_entity.id
_entity.type
_entity.pdbx_description
1 polymer ?
#
loop_
_entity_poly.entity_id
_entity_poly.type
_entity_poly.pdbx_seq_one_letter_code
_entity_poly.pdbx_strand_id
1 'polypeptide(L)'
;GKSDKIKYNFSTSRIIDIANCLETDYSIIDARICQLYVKPKVNNDNKLCDIEAVGRIAVSYKICSIDKESFSVDSYIPHFKTISQTDKLSIKSNPIYYYDSKSFELTFENDKSIVEIVDLNAQIVKVNVVSSTLNCAVLLRFFYLDESSQLCYYEKEEIYSLKLNDIEMNGEAGVNLLNYDFVINNTSKINLRLSIDYTAFLYQEENIEYITDISTDEMLDDSNTPQLTLYFAKKNESVWDIAKSFSTDSKLIIDENELTSDIIDTRRVLLVPGM
;
A
#
# COMPACT_ATOMS: atom_id res chain seq x y z
N GLY A 1 52.17 1.45 -5.67
CA GLY A 1 51.53 2.76 -5.62
C GLY A 1 50.48 2.77 -4.51
N LYS A 2 50.51 3.77 -3.64
CA LYS A 2 49.44 3.96 -2.67
C LYS A 2 48.17 4.36 -3.44
N SER A 3 47.08 3.60 -3.29
CA SER A 3 45.77 4.02 -3.77
C SER A 3 45.07 4.76 -2.63
N ASP A 4 44.83 6.05 -2.81
CA ASP A 4 44.05 6.84 -1.89
C ASP A 4 42.57 6.75 -2.32
N LYS A 5 41.70 6.32 -1.42
CA LYS A 5 40.26 6.39 -1.62
C LYS A 5 39.74 7.77 -1.25
N ILE A 6 39.14 8.46 -2.22
CA ILE A 6 38.44 9.73 -1.99
C ILE A 6 36.95 9.43 -2.06
N LYS A 7 36.22 9.66 -0.95
CA LYS A 7 34.78 9.62 -0.91
C LYS A 7 34.22 11.01 -1.20
N TYR A 8 33.47 11.13 -2.26
CA TYR A 8 32.82 12.39 -2.63
C TYR A 8 31.32 12.23 -2.56
N ASN A 9 30.65 13.11 -1.82
CA ASN A 9 29.19 13.16 -1.75
C ASN A 9 28.72 14.38 -2.54
N PHE A 10 27.81 14.17 -3.47
CA PHE A 10 27.11 15.26 -4.14
C PHE A 10 25.60 15.00 -4.09
N SER A 11 24.83 16.07 -4.04
CA SER A 11 23.37 16.04 -4.10
C SER A 11 22.90 16.76 -5.36
N THR A 12 21.85 16.26 -5.95
CA THR A 12 21.14 16.93 -7.03
C THR A 12 19.63 16.86 -6.75
N SER A 13 18.91 17.90 -7.14
CA SER A 13 17.45 17.93 -7.05
C SER A 13 16.85 18.26 -8.41
N ARG A 14 15.74 17.68 -8.72
CA ARG A 14 14.95 18.00 -9.93
C ARG A 14 13.47 17.95 -9.59
N ILE A 15 12.76 18.98 -10.01
CA ILE A 15 11.28 19.02 -9.92
C ILE A 15 10.73 18.39 -11.19
N ILE A 16 9.77 17.51 -11.03
CA ILE A 16 9.03 16.87 -12.12
C ILE A 16 7.56 17.22 -11.89
N ASP A 17 6.98 17.95 -12.83
CA ASP A 17 5.54 18.26 -12.80
C ASP A 17 4.75 17.04 -13.28
N ILE A 18 3.79 16.62 -12.46
CA ILE A 18 2.90 15.50 -12.76
C ILE A 18 1.52 16.06 -13.03
N ALA A 19 1.03 15.85 -14.24
CA ALA A 19 -0.31 16.30 -14.63
C ALA A 19 -1.39 15.54 -13.85
N ASN A 20 -2.47 16.25 -13.48
CA ASN A 20 -3.65 15.71 -12.77
C ASN A 20 -3.37 15.13 -11.38
N CYS A 21 -2.34 15.59 -10.69
CA CYS A 21 -2.07 15.24 -9.30
C CYS A 21 -2.63 16.32 -8.38
N LEU A 22 -3.36 15.92 -7.35
CA LEU A 22 -3.89 16.81 -6.31
C LEU A 22 -2.97 16.81 -5.10
N GLU A 23 -2.98 17.88 -4.30
CA GLU A 23 -2.21 17.95 -3.04
C GLU A 23 -2.65 16.90 -2.02
N THR A 24 -3.86 16.37 -2.16
CA THR A 24 -4.42 15.31 -1.32
C THR A 24 -4.02 13.90 -1.74
N ASP A 25 -3.38 13.74 -2.88
CA ASP A 25 -2.99 12.44 -3.40
C ASP A 25 -1.74 11.92 -2.70
N TYR A 26 -1.67 10.60 -2.54
CA TYR A 26 -0.52 9.92 -1.97
C TYR A 26 0.42 9.45 -3.08
N SER A 27 1.72 9.55 -2.83
CA SER A 27 2.72 9.14 -3.81
C SER A 27 3.69 8.10 -3.25
N ILE A 28 4.02 7.12 -4.08
CA ILE A 28 5.11 6.17 -3.86
C ILE A 28 6.16 6.45 -4.93
N ILE A 29 7.37 6.76 -4.51
CA ILE A 29 8.47 7.13 -5.40
C ILE A 29 9.62 6.15 -5.21
N ASP A 30 10.15 5.63 -6.31
CA ASP A 30 11.36 4.81 -6.37
C ASP A 30 12.36 5.45 -7.35
N ALA A 31 13.57 5.70 -6.89
CA ALA A 31 14.63 6.30 -7.68
C ALA A 31 15.87 5.40 -7.72
N ARG A 32 16.31 5.05 -8.92
CA ARG A 32 17.45 4.15 -9.13
C ARG A 32 18.47 4.73 -10.09
N ILE A 33 19.75 4.59 -9.73
CA ILE A 33 20.83 4.88 -10.67
C ILE A 33 20.93 3.74 -11.66
N CYS A 34 20.58 4.00 -12.93
CA CYS A 34 20.66 3.02 -14.02
C CYS A 34 22.01 2.94 -14.67
N GLN A 35 22.72 4.06 -14.75
CA GLN A 35 24.02 4.16 -15.39
C GLN A 35 24.86 5.20 -14.64
N LEU A 36 26.13 4.90 -14.45
CA LEU A 36 27.10 5.83 -13.90
C LEU A 36 28.43 5.65 -14.68
N TYR A 37 28.86 6.71 -15.33
CA TYR A 37 30.16 6.77 -15.98
C TYR A 37 31.04 7.74 -15.24
N VAL A 38 32.22 7.27 -14.83
CA VAL A 38 33.20 8.07 -14.12
C VAL A 38 34.49 8.04 -14.93
N LYS A 39 35.01 9.20 -15.28
CA LYS A 39 36.28 9.32 -15.99
C LYS A 39 37.11 10.43 -15.41
N PRO A 40 38.46 10.26 -15.35
CA PRO A 40 39.36 11.36 -15.00
C PRO A 40 39.32 12.42 -16.10
N LYS A 41 39.36 13.68 -15.69
CA LYS A 41 39.41 14.85 -16.58
C LYS A 41 40.67 15.69 -16.28
N VAL A 42 41.23 16.23 -17.34
CA VAL A 42 42.34 17.13 -17.23
C VAL A 42 41.82 18.52 -16.87
N ASN A 43 42.38 19.12 -15.84
CA ASN A 43 42.02 20.49 -15.44
C ASN A 43 42.68 21.52 -16.40
N ASN A 44 42.43 22.82 -16.12
CA ASN A 44 42.95 23.93 -16.95
C ASN A 44 44.50 24.01 -16.92
N ASP A 45 45.17 23.39 -15.96
CA ASP A 45 46.60 23.32 -15.83
C ASP A 45 47.22 22.07 -16.47
N ASN A 46 46.45 21.33 -17.27
CA ASN A 46 46.85 20.10 -17.95
C ASN A 46 47.19 18.95 -16.98
N LYS A 47 46.64 18.95 -15.76
CA LYS A 47 46.80 17.88 -14.77
C LYS A 47 45.54 17.06 -14.66
N LEU A 48 45.67 15.72 -14.55
CA LEU A 48 44.60 14.78 -14.29
C LEU A 48 44.18 14.88 -12.81
N CYS A 49 43.44 15.90 -12.43
CA CYS A 49 42.97 16.12 -11.03
C CYS A 49 41.47 16.21 -10.91
N ASP A 50 40.73 16.31 -12.01
CA ASP A 50 39.27 16.38 -12.01
C ASP A 50 38.66 15.03 -12.31
N ILE A 51 37.47 14.79 -11.79
CA ILE A 51 36.68 13.61 -12.07
C ILE A 51 35.36 14.10 -12.66
N GLU A 52 35.03 13.62 -13.86
CA GLU A 52 33.71 13.83 -14.45
C GLU A 52 32.86 12.59 -14.21
N ALA A 53 31.74 12.77 -13.52
CA ALA A 53 30.73 11.72 -13.30
C ALA A 53 29.45 12.07 -14.06
N VAL A 54 29.00 11.18 -14.91
CA VAL A 54 27.74 11.32 -15.66
C VAL A 54 26.85 10.14 -15.32
N GLY A 55 25.68 10.42 -14.74
CA GLY A 55 24.74 9.41 -14.31
C GLY A 55 23.37 9.55 -14.99
N ARG A 56 22.67 8.43 -15.11
CA ARG A 56 21.26 8.39 -15.44
C ARG A 56 20.49 7.80 -14.28
N ILE A 57 19.47 8.51 -13.81
CA ILE A 57 18.57 8.09 -12.75
C ILE A 57 17.23 7.79 -13.40
N ALA A 58 16.69 6.60 -13.17
CA ALA A 58 15.30 6.29 -13.45
C ALA A 58 14.47 6.58 -12.20
N VAL A 59 13.39 7.31 -12.38
CA VAL A 59 12.42 7.59 -11.33
C VAL A 59 11.10 6.98 -11.78
N SER A 60 10.56 6.06 -10.98
CA SER A 60 9.20 5.57 -11.11
C SER A 60 8.36 6.15 -9.97
N TYR A 61 7.12 6.50 -10.28
CA TYR A 61 6.18 6.98 -9.28
C TYR A 61 4.81 6.38 -9.50
N LYS A 62 4.08 6.23 -8.42
CA LYS A 62 2.67 5.86 -8.40
C LYS A 62 1.92 6.86 -7.56
N ILE A 63 0.80 7.35 -8.08
CA ILE A 63 -0.09 8.27 -7.38
C ILE A 63 -1.37 7.53 -7.07
N CYS A 64 -1.85 7.65 -5.84
CA CYS A 64 -3.09 7.08 -5.37
C CYS A 64 -3.98 8.20 -4.86
N SER A 65 -5.17 8.33 -5.43
CA SER A 65 -6.26 9.17 -4.92
C SER A 65 -7.28 8.33 -4.16
N ILE A 66 -7.98 8.96 -3.23
CA ILE A 66 -9.05 8.33 -2.47
C ILE A 66 -10.35 9.01 -2.83
N ASP A 67 -11.27 8.25 -3.41
CA ASP A 67 -12.61 8.71 -3.78
C ASP A 67 -13.68 8.00 -2.93
N LYS A 68 -14.85 8.63 -2.85
CA LYS A 68 -16.03 8.04 -2.21
C LYS A 68 -17.07 7.77 -3.27
N GLU A 69 -17.42 6.50 -3.40
CA GLU A 69 -18.44 6.04 -4.31
C GLU A 69 -19.56 5.36 -3.54
N SER A 70 -20.78 5.44 -4.07
CA SER A 70 -21.96 4.79 -3.50
C SER A 70 -22.50 3.75 -4.47
N PHE A 71 -22.70 2.55 -3.97
CA PHE A 71 -23.23 1.44 -4.74
C PHE A 71 -24.59 0.99 -4.19
N SER A 72 -25.53 0.72 -5.08
CA SER A 72 -26.78 0.09 -4.70
C SER A 72 -26.57 -1.42 -4.55
N VAL A 73 -26.79 -1.94 -3.35
CA VAL A 73 -26.58 -3.37 -3.02
C VAL A 73 -27.87 -4.14 -2.82
N ASP A 74 -28.99 -3.44 -2.69
CA ASP A 74 -30.32 -4.03 -2.55
C ASP A 74 -31.37 -3.15 -3.22
N SER A 75 -32.46 -3.78 -3.70
CA SER A 75 -33.60 -3.11 -4.31
C SER A 75 -34.87 -3.94 -4.17
N TYR A 76 -35.99 -3.27 -4.07
CA TYR A 76 -37.30 -3.87 -4.25
C TYR A 76 -38.25 -2.83 -4.86
N ILE A 77 -39.31 -3.32 -5.53
CA ILE A 77 -40.40 -2.50 -6.05
C ILE A 77 -41.68 -3.06 -5.44
N PRO A 78 -42.48 -2.25 -4.71
CA PRO A 78 -43.73 -2.69 -4.17
C PRO A 78 -44.64 -3.30 -5.28
N HIS A 79 -45.37 -4.35 -4.97
CA HIS A 79 -46.27 -5.07 -5.87
C HIS A 79 -45.65 -5.83 -7.03
N PHE A 80 -44.34 -5.76 -7.25
CA PHE A 80 -43.67 -6.44 -8.34
C PHE A 80 -42.59 -7.37 -7.84
N LYS A 81 -42.47 -8.52 -8.50
CA LYS A 81 -41.28 -9.34 -8.35
C LYS A 81 -40.11 -8.63 -9.03
N THR A 82 -39.16 -8.18 -8.23
CA THR A 82 -37.97 -7.48 -8.71
C THR A 82 -36.89 -8.47 -9.12
N ILE A 83 -36.34 -8.30 -10.31
CA ILE A 83 -35.16 -9.00 -10.80
C ILE A 83 -34.01 -8.01 -10.87
N SER A 84 -32.97 -8.24 -10.09
CA SER A 84 -31.78 -7.41 -10.10
C SER A 84 -30.66 -8.12 -10.84
N GLN A 85 -29.99 -7.43 -11.74
CA GLN A 85 -28.73 -7.85 -12.30
C GLN A 85 -27.63 -7.29 -11.43
N THR A 86 -26.64 -8.12 -11.07
CA THR A 86 -25.54 -7.71 -10.22
C THR A 86 -24.21 -7.92 -10.93
N ASP A 87 -23.22 -7.11 -10.57
CA ASP A 87 -21.83 -7.27 -10.96
C ASP A 87 -20.94 -7.19 -9.73
N LYS A 88 -19.69 -7.63 -9.86
CA LYS A 88 -18.71 -7.65 -8.76
C LYS A 88 -17.58 -6.70 -9.05
N LEU A 89 -17.26 -5.86 -8.07
CA LEU A 89 -16.15 -4.93 -8.10
C LEU A 89 -15.19 -5.23 -6.95
N SER A 90 -13.91 -5.43 -7.27
CA SER A 90 -12.87 -5.48 -6.25
C SER A 90 -12.37 -4.07 -6.00
N ILE A 91 -12.49 -3.62 -4.77
CA ILE A 91 -12.05 -2.29 -4.33
C ILE A 91 -10.93 -2.40 -3.29
N LYS A 92 -10.09 -1.38 -3.25
CA LYS A 92 -9.10 -1.16 -2.19
C LYS A 92 -9.71 -0.20 -1.18
N SER A 93 -10.08 -0.72 -0.02
CA SER A 93 -10.75 0.04 1.06
C SER A 93 -9.80 0.32 2.22
N ASN A 94 -10.20 1.23 3.12
CA ASN A 94 -9.49 1.57 4.35
C ASN A 94 -8.01 1.89 4.16
N PRO A 95 -7.65 2.80 3.24
CA PRO A 95 -6.26 3.06 2.93
C PRO A 95 -5.53 3.74 4.11
N ILE A 96 -4.29 3.29 4.36
CA ILE A 96 -3.38 3.89 5.34
C ILE A 96 -2.07 4.21 4.64
N TYR A 97 -1.61 5.43 4.79
CA TYR A 97 -0.35 5.89 4.23
C TYR A 97 0.71 6.08 5.32
N TYR A 98 1.91 5.58 5.06
CA TYR A 98 3.08 5.72 5.92
C TYR A 98 4.19 6.45 5.18
N TYR A 99 4.81 7.38 5.88
CA TYR A 99 6.08 7.98 5.49
C TYR A 99 6.94 8.09 6.75
N ASP A 100 8.06 7.39 6.80
CA ASP A 100 8.93 7.37 7.96
C ASP A 100 10.37 6.98 7.55
N SER A 101 11.29 7.19 8.48
CA SER A 101 12.70 6.82 8.35
C SER A 101 13.06 5.78 9.40
N LYS A 102 13.84 4.78 9.00
CA LYS A 102 14.28 3.70 9.91
C LYS A 102 15.77 3.42 9.73
N SER A 103 16.41 3.14 10.85
CA SER A 103 17.76 2.54 10.87
C SER A 103 17.68 1.14 11.44
N PHE A 104 18.39 0.22 10.83
CA PHE A 104 18.43 -1.19 11.23
C PHE A 104 19.80 -1.80 10.94
N GLU A 105 20.07 -2.95 11.53
CA GLU A 105 21.30 -3.69 11.34
C GLU A 105 21.03 -5.07 10.75
N LEU A 106 21.88 -5.48 9.81
CA LEU A 106 21.91 -6.83 9.24
C LEU A 106 23.29 -7.43 9.46
N THR A 107 23.32 -8.72 9.81
CA THR A 107 24.56 -9.46 9.98
C THR A 107 24.77 -10.40 8.80
N PHE A 108 25.94 -10.25 8.16
CA PHE A 108 26.37 -11.10 7.07
C PHE A 108 27.53 -11.98 7.56
N GLU A 109 27.42 -13.28 7.30
CA GLU A 109 28.47 -14.26 7.65
C GLU A 109 29.19 -14.70 6.39
N ASN A 110 30.51 -14.73 6.45
CA ASN A 110 31.38 -15.22 5.40
C ASN A 110 32.12 -16.49 5.86
N ASP A 111 32.32 -17.44 4.97
CA ASP A 111 33.01 -18.71 5.28
C ASP A 111 34.52 -18.51 5.48
N LYS A 112 35.08 -17.43 4.97
CA LYS A 112 36.50 -17.09 5.06
C LYS A 112 36.74 -15.89 5.95
N SER A 113 37.90 -15.84 6.58
CA SER A 113 38.33 -14.67 7.34
C SER A 113 38.48 -13.44 6.48
N ILE A 114 37.99 -12.30 6.95
CA ILE A 114 38.10 -10.99 6.33
C ILE A 114 39.15 -10.19 7.10
N VAL A 115 40.27 -9.89 6.47
CA VAL A 115 41.32 -9.08 7.07
C VAL A 115 41.09 -7.61 6.76
N GLU A 116 40.78 -7.28 5.53
CA GLU A 116 40.53 -5.91 5.08
C GLU A 116 39.44 -5.89 4.00
N ILE A 117 38.51 -4.97 4.11
CA ILE A 117 37.52 -4.69 3.06
C ILE A 117 38.08 -3.64 2.11
N VAL A 118 38.28 -4.05 0.87
CA VAL A 118 38.81 -3.18 -0.19
C VAL A 118 37.73 -2.27 -0.75
N ASP A 119 36.54 -2.83 -1.01
CA ASP A 119 35.39 -2.10 -1.48
C ASP A 119 34.10 -2.78 -1.04
N LEU A 120 33.08 -1.99 -0.66
CA LEU A 120 31.79 -2.51 -0.20
C LEU A 120 30.68 -1.67 -0.81
N ASN A 121 29.66 -2.38 -1.31
CA ASN A 121 28.45 -1.80 -1.82
C ASN A 121 27.24 -2.52 -1.22
N ALA A 122 26.29 -1.75 -0.70
CA ALA A 122 25.00 -2.23 -0.24
C ALA A 122 23.89 -1.54 -1.04
N GLN A 123 22.88 -2.31 -1.45
CA GLN A 123 21.74 -1.77 -2.19
C GLN A 123 20.47 -2.52 -1.84
N ILE A 124 19.32 -1.83 -1.92
CA ILE A 124 18.00 -2.45 -1.82
C ILE A 124 17.62 -2.94 -3.23
N VAL A 125 17.39 -4.24 -3.36
CA VAL A 125 17.12 -4.87 -4.66
C VAL A 125 15.64 -5.24 -4.85
N LYS A 126 14.92 -5.44 -3.74
CA LYS A 126 13.49 -5.78 -3.78
C LYS A 126 12.78 -5.20 -2.57
N VAL A 127 11.58 -4.69 -2.82
CA VAL A 127 10.66 -4.19 -1.79
C VAL A 127 9.29 -4.79 -2.06
N ASN A 128 8.65 -5.31 -1.02
CA ASN A 128 7.25 -5.72 -1.08
C ASN A 128 6.59 -5.56 0.30
N VAL A 129 5.27 -5.48 0.27
CA VAL A 129 4.44 -5.49 1.49
C VAL A 129 3.56 -6.74 1.45
N VAL A 130 3.59 -7.51 2.54
CA VAL A 130 2.77 -8.72 2.72
C VAL A 130 2.23 -8.72 4.14
N SER A 131 0.93 -8.85 4.31
CA SER A 131 0.24 -8.86 5.62
C SER A 131 0.74 -7.73 6.54
N SER A 132 0.71 -6.50 6.03
CA SER A 132 1.17 -5.27 6.71
C SER A 132 2.64 -5.28 7.13
N THR A 133 3.46 -6.14 6.54
CA THR A 133 4.89 -6.19 6.79
C THR A 133 5.65 -5.73 5.56
N LEU A 134 6.42 -4.67 5.71
CA LEU A 134 7.37 -4.19 4.70
C LEU A 134 8.61 -5.08 4.72
N ASN A 135 8.91 -5.73 3.61
CA ASN A 135 10.10 -6.53 3.44
C ASN A 135 11.04 -5.87 2.45
N CYS A 136 12.28 -5.66 2.86
CA CYS A 136 13.34 -5.08 2.06
C CYS A 136 14.46 -6.12 1.88
N ALA A 137 14.71 -6.55 0.66
CA ALA A 137 15.86 -7.38 0.34
C ALA A 137 17.09 -6.50 0.11
N VAL A 138 18.09 -6.67 0.94
CA VAL A 138 19.36 -5.94 0.91
C VAL A 138 20.44 -6.84 0.33
N LEU A 139 21.02 -6.41 -0.77
CA LEU A 139 22.13 -7.09 -1.41
C LEU A 139 23.43 -6.41 -0.98
N LEU A 140 24.32 -7.18 -0.33
CA LEU A 140 25.64 -6.78 0.06
C LEU A 140 26.68 -7.40 -0.88
N ARG A 141 27.53 -6.56 -1.46
CA ARG A 141 28.66 -6.96 -2.30
C ARG A 141 29.93 -6.32 -1.77
N PHE A 142 31.01 -7.09 -1.64
CA PHE A 142 32.28 -6.52 -1.29
C PHE A 142 33.46 -7.33 -1.79
N PHE A 143 34.58 -6.62 -2.02
CA PHE A 143 35.89 -7.21 -2.24
C PHE A 143 36.70 -7.11 -0.94
N TYR A 144 37.40 -8.17 -0.55
CA TYR A 144 38.17 -8.23 0.66
C TYR A 144 39.47 -9.00 0.48
N LEU A 145 40.44 -8.74 1.37
CA LEU A 145 41.65 -9.55 1.49
C LEU A 145 41.44 -10.58 2.60
N ASP A 146 41.77 -11.84 2.30
CA ASP A 146 41.80 -12.93 3.27
C ASP A 146 43.14 -12.98 4.04
N GLU A 147 43.31 -13.95 4.96
CA GLU A 147 44.56 -14.12 5.75
C GLU A 147 45.81 -14.38 4.87
N SER A 148 45.61 -14.90 3.67
CA SER A 148 46.67 -15.11 2.69
C SER A 148 46.95 -13.87 1.82
N SER A 149 46.33 -12.73 2.12
CA SER A 149 46.36 -11.52 1.28
C SER A 149 45.81 -11.72 -0.14
N GLN A 150 44.97 -12.71 -0.32
CA GLN A 150 44.31 -12.98 -1.60
C GLN A 150 43.03 -12.15 -1.71
N LEU A 151 42.83 -11.51 -2.87
CA LEU A 151 41.61 -10.77 -3.15
C LEU A 151 40.46 -11.73 -3.38
N CYS A 152 39.43 -11.60 -2.55
CA CYS A 152 38.21 -12.41 -2.60
C CYS A 152 36.98 -11.50 -2.87
N TYR A 153 35.92 -12.11 -3.35
CA TYR A 153 34.61 -11.46 -3.60
C TYR A 153 33.52 -12.15 -2.77
N TYR A 154 32.61 -11.34 -2.24
CA TYR A 154 31.44 -11.82 -1.49
C TYR A 154 30.20 -11.14 -2.03
N GLU A 155 29.11 -11.91 -2.15
CA GLU A 155 27.79 -11.42 -2.45
C GLU A 155 26.74 -12.21 -1.69
N LYS A 156 25.83 -11.53 -1.02
CA LYS A 156 24.72 -12.15 -0.31
C LYS A 156 23.53 -11.20 -0.20
N GLU A 157 22.35 -11.78 -0.23
CA GLU A 157 21.08 -11.10 0.00
C GLU A 157 20.53 -11.49 1.37
N GLU A 158 20.09 -10.48 2.13
CA GLU A 158 19.39 -10.66 3.40
C GLU A 158 18.12 -9.81 3.42
N ILE A 159 17.08 -10.29 4.12
CA ILE A 159 15.79 -9.63 4.19
C ILE A 159 15.63 -8.95 5.53
N TYR A 160 15.34 -7.65 5.50
CA TYR A 160 14.84 -6.90 6.64
C TYR A 160 13.32 -6.79 6.56
N SER A 161 12.64 -7.09 7.67
CA SER A 161 11.19 -7.02 7.78
C SER A 161 10.76 -6.01 8.84
N LEU A 162 9.85 -5.12 8.48
CA LEU A 162 9.29 -4.10 9.36
C LEU A 162 7.76 -4.23 9.38
N LYS A 163 7.20 -4.53 10.55
CA LYS A 163 5.74 -4.53 10.73
C LYS A 163 5.23 -3.09 10.75
N LEU A 164 4.30 -2.77 9.86
CA LEU A 164 3.71 -1.43 9.71
C LEU A 164 2.39 -1.30 10.46
N ASN A 165 1.58 -2.37 10.52
CA ASN A 165 0.26 -2.38 11.15
C ASN A 165 -0.01 -3.73 11.80
N ASP A 166 -0.88 -3.75 12.84
CA ASP A 166 -1.32 -4.98 13.50
C ASP A 166 -2.46 -5.69 12.74
N ILE A 167 -3.26 -4.92 12.00
CA ILE A 167 -4.30 -5.46 11.12
C ILE A 167 -3.62 -5.91 9.82
N GLU A 168 -3.94 -7.11 9.36
CA GLU A 168 -3.44 -7.63 8.08
C GLU A 168 -4.04 -6.86 6.91
N MET A 169 -3.17 -6.25 6.11
CA MET A 169 -3.53 -5.48 4.94
C MET A 169 -2.55 -5.78 3.80
N ASN A 170 -3.00 -5.67 2.59
CA ASN A 170 -2.15 -5.64 1.42
C ASN A 170 -1.53 -4.25 1.25
N GLY A 171 -0.50 -4.13 0.44
CA GLY A 171 0.09 -2.81 0.24
C GLY A 171 1.20 -2.77 -0.79
N GLU A 172 1.63 -1.54 -1.02
CA GLU A 172 2.74 -1.20 -1.89
C GLU A 172 3.67 -0.25 -1.15
N ALA A 173 4.96 -0.33 -1.42
CA ALA A 173 5.94 0.54 -0.77
C ALA A 173 7.09 0.90 -1.71
N GLY A 174 7.64 2.10 -1.48
CA GLY A 174 8.91 2.56 -2.00
C GLY A 174 9.90 2.71 -0.86
N VAL A 175 11.16 2.33 -1.06
CA VAL A 175 12.22 2.45 -0.06
C VAL A 175 13.45 3.04 -0.71
N ASN A 176 13.99 4.08 -0.08
CA ASN A 176 15.22 4.73 -0.49
C ASN A 176 16.32 4.48 0.56
N LEU A 177 17.46 4.00 0.12
CA LEU A 177 18.63 3.87 0.96
C LEU A 177 19.31 5.24 1.10
N LEU A 178 19.33 5.78 2.31
CA LEU A 178 19.96 7.08 2.61
C LEU A 178 21.45 6.95 2.78
N ASN A 179 21.86 6.05 3.66
CA ASN A 179 23.25 5.75 3.92
C ASN A 179 23.42 4.34 4.50
N TYR A 180 24.65 3.88 4.52
CA TYR A 180 25.05 2.67 5.24
C TYR A 180 26.48 2.82 5.77
N ASP A 181 26.75 2.13 6.87
CA ASP A 181 28.08 1.88 7.40
C ASP A 181 28.21 0.41 7.83
N PHE A 182 29.41 -0.05 8.10
CA PHE A 182 29.66 -1.42 8.50
C PHE A 182 30.75 -1.55 9.55
N VAL A 183 30.64 -2.61 10.33
CA VAL A 183 31.67 -3.01 11.32
C VAL A 183 31.96 -4.51 11.13
N ILE A 184 33.25 -4.85 11.12
CA ILE A 184 33.70 -6.23 11.15
C ILE A 184 33.76 -6.65 12.62
N ASN A 185 32.85 -7.54 13.06
CA ASN A 185 32.76 -7.96 14.46
C ASN A 185 33.69 -9.13 14.81
N ASN A 186 33.97 -9.98 13.88
CA ASN A 186 34.94 -11.04 13.91
C ASN A 186 35.51 -11.17 12.50
N THR A 187 36.57 -11.94 12.34
CA THR A 187 37.19 -12.10 11.02
C THR A 187 36.25 -12.66 9.94
N SER A 188 35.04 -13.13 10.31
CA SER A 188 34.06 -13.74 9.37
C SER A 188 32.68 -13.07 9.36
N LYS A 189 32.44 -12.05 10.23
CA LYS A 189 31.11 -11.43 10.34
C LYS A 189 31.16 -9.92 10.10
N ILE A 190 30.26 -9.46 9.26
CA ILE A 190 30.04 -8.02 9.00
C ILE A 190 28.67 -7.64 9.53
N ASN A 191 28.61 -6.66 10.41
CA ASN A 191 27.38 -5.97 10.75
C ASN A 191 27.25 -4.74 9.85
N LEU A 192 26.23 -4.74 9.03
CA LEU A 192 25.85 -3.62 8.16
C LEU A 192 24.72 -2.85 8.81
N ARG A 193 24.94 -1.57 9.09
CA ARG A 193 23.91 -0.65 9.53
C ARG A 193 23.42 0.15 8.34
N LEU A 194 22.11 0.17 8.15
CA LEU A 194 21.46 0.90 7.07
C LEU A 194 20.46 1.92 7.64
N SER A 195 20.35 3.05 6.96
CA SER A 195 19.30 4.04 7.18
C SER A 195 18.49 4.19 5.91
N ILE A 196 17.18 4.04 6.02
CA ILE A 196 16.24 4.12 4.91
C ILE A 196 15.14 5.12 5.20
N ASP A 197 14.64 5.75 4.14
CA ASP A 197 13.30 6.35 4.11
C ASP A 197 12.36 5.41 3.37
N TYR A 198 11.15 5.32 3.84
CA TYR A 198 10.13 4.54 3.13
C TYR A 198 8.79 5.24 3.07
N THR A 199 8.08 4.98 1.98
CA THR A 199 6.67 5.29 1.82
C THR A 199 5.93 3.97 1.67
N ALA A 200 4.80 3.81 2.35
CA ALA A 200 3.96 2.63 2.18
C ALA A 200 2.48 3.03 2.14
N PHE A 201 1.75 2.37 1.26
CA PHE A 201 0.31 2.52 1.11
C PHE A 201 -0.34 1.16 1.34
N LEU A 202 -1.03 1.03 2.47
CA LEU A 202 -1.73 -0.18 2.86
C LEU A 202 -3.21 -0.05 2.55
N TYR A 203 -3.87 -1.17 2.20
CA TYR A 203 -5.30 -1.24 1.91
C TYR A 203 -5.85 -2.64 2.20
N GLN A 204 -7.14 -2.70 2.45
CA GLN A 204 -7.91 -3.94 2.47
C GLN A 204 -8.52 -4.16 1.08
N GLU A 205 -8.52 -5.40 0.61
CA GLU A 205 -9.24 -5.76 -0.63
C GLU A 205 -10.62 -6.28 -0.25
N GLU A 206 -11.66 -5.63 -0.77
CA GLU A 206 -13.05 -6.00 -0.57
C GLU A 206 -13.71 -6.24 -1.91
N ASN A 207 -14.53 -7.28 -1.97
CA ASN A 207 -15.38 -7.53 -3.14
C ASN A 207 -16.79 -7.06 -2.81
N ILE A 208 -17.25 -6.07 -3.56
CA ILE A 208 -18.61 -5.53 -3.46
C ILE A 208 -19.41 -6.11 -4.61
N GLU A 209 -20.56 -6.70 -4.29
CA GLU A 209 -21.59 -7.02 -5.28
C GLU A 209 -22.59 -5.88 -5.31
N TYR A 210 -22.80 -5.29 -6.47
CA TYR A 210 -23.68 -4.14 -6.65
C TYR A 210 -24.64 -4.35 -7.80
N ILE A 211 -25.78 -3.66 -7.74
CA ILE A 211 -26.84 -3.75 -8.73
C ILE A 211 -26.49 -2.86 -9.93
N THR A 212 -26.50 -3.46 -11.12
CA THR A 212 -26.28 -2.77 -12.40
C THR A 212 -27.56 -2.43 -13.13
N ASP A 213 -28.61 -3.27 -12.95
CA ASP A 213 -29.90 -3.07 -13.58
C ASP A 213 -31.02 -3.69 -12.74
N ILE A 214 -32.21 -3.12 -12.84
CA ILE A 214 -33.40 -3.56 -12.13
C ILE A 214 -34.52 -3.69 -13.15
N SER A 215 -35.16 -4.86 -13.21
CA SER A 215 -36.34 -5.09 -14.00
C SER A 215 -37.46 -5.66 -13.12
N THR A 216 -38.68 -5.44 -13.53
CA THR A 216 -39.87 -6.04 -12.92
C THR A 216 -40.31 -7.24 -13.74
N ASP A 217 -40.66 -8.29 -13.04
CA ASP A 217 -41.34 -9.46 -13.62
C ASP A 217 -42.87 -9.38 -13.39
N GLU A 218 -43.48 -10.44 -12.95
CA GLU A 218 -44.91 -10.51 -12.69
C GLU A 218 -45.34 -9.61 -11.53
N MET A 219 -46.52 -9.04 -11.63
CA MET A 219 -47.19 -8.35 -10.53
C MET A 219 -47.55 -9.36 -9.43
N LEU A 220 -47.20 -9.05 -8.19
CA LEU A 220 -47.56 -9.89 -7.05
C LEU A 220 -49.07 -9.88 -6.87
N ASP A 221 -49.67 -11.04 -6.53
CA ASP A 221 -51.08 -11.11 -6.22
C ASP A 221 -51.39 -10.60 -4.82
N ASP A 222 -51.85 -9.36 -4.75
CA ASP A 222 -52.16 -8.64 -3.49
C ASP A 222 -53.60 -8.88 -3.02
N SER A 223 -54.35 -9.76 -3.67
CA SER A 223 -55.81 -9.97 -3.38
C SER A 223 -56.12 -10.39 -1.94
N ASN A 224 -55.12 -10.94 -1.23
CA ASN A 224 -55.21 -11.36 0.18
C ASN A 224 -54.34 -10.56 1.14
N THR A 225 -53.72 -9.45 0.69
CA THR A 225 -52.87 -8.64 1.54
C THR A 225 -53.70 -7.80 2.52
N PRO A 226 -53.47 -7.88 3.84
CA PRO A 226 -54.19 -7.05 4.80
C PRO A 226 -53.89 -5.55 4.54
N GLN A 227 -54.91 -4.70 4.62
CA GLN A 227 -54.73 -3.25 4.48
C GLN A 227 -53.83 -2.66 5.57
N LEU A 228 -53.74 -3.34 6.73
CA LEU A 228 -52.90 -2.93 7.83
C LEU A 228 -52.44 -4.16 8.60
N THR A 229 -51.11 -4.20 8.88
CA THR A 229 -50.51 -5.30 9.64
C THR A 229 -49.81 -4.72 10.90
N LEU A 230 -50.02 -5.39 12.05
CA LEU A 230 -49.27 -5.12 13.27
C LEU A 230 -47.98 -5.95 13.26
N TYR A 231 -46.84 -5.27 13.17
CA TYR A 231 -45.53 -5.91 13.16
C TYR A 231 -44.75 -5.66 14.45
N PHE A 232 -44.21 -6.71 15.05
CA PHE A 232 -43.40 -6.62 16.28
C PHE A 232 -41.94 -6.46 15.92
N ALA A 233 -41.51 -5.21 15.70
CA ALA A 233 -40.17 -4.89 15.30
C ALA A 233 -39.15 -5.09 16.44
N LYS A 234 -37.97 -5.59 16.09
CA LYS A 234 -36.86 -5.78 17.00
C LYS A 234 -35.94 -4.57 17.00
N LYS A 235 -35.14 -4.43 18.05
CA LYS A 235 -34.09 -3.43 18.09
C LYS A 235 -33.06 -3.70 16.97
N ASN A 236 -32.60 -2.63 16.31
CA ASN A 236 -31.65 -2.60 15.17
C ASN A 236 -32.22 -3.22 13.88
N GLU A 237 -33.50 -3.45 13.79
CA GLU A 237 -34.15 -3.88 12.53
C GLU A 237 -34.33 -2.68 11.60
N SER A 238 -34.10 -2.87 10.31
CA SER A 238 -34.23 -1.82 9.30
C SER A 238 -35.68 -1.69 8.85
N VAL A 239 -36.19 -0.46 8.77
CA VAL A 239 -37.53 -0.18 8.19
C VAL A 239 -37.56 -0.59 6.71
N TRP A 240 -36.44 -0.49 6.00
CA TRP A 240 -36.29 -0.98 4.63
C TRP A 240 -36.57 -2.50 4.50
N ASP A 241 -35.96 -3.32 5.38
CA ASP A 241 -36.15 -4.78 5.36
C ASP A 241 -37.59 -5.16 5.72
N ILE A 242 -38.19 -4.43 6.68
CA ILE A 242 -39.60 -4.60 7.03
C ILE A 242 -40.48 -4.29 5.80
N ALA A 243 -40.31 -3.11 5.21
CA ALA A 243 -41.08 -2.67 4.05
C ALA A 243 -40.97 -3.65 2.86
N LYS A 244 -39.76 -4.13 2.59
CA LYS A 244 -39.48 -5.13 1.56
C LYS A 244 -40.23 -6.44 1.82
N SER A 245 -40.28 -6.92 3.08
CA SER A 245 -40.94 -8.16 3.44
C SER A 245 -42.47 -8.09 3.30
N PHE A 246 -43.03 -6.89 3.43
CA PHE A 246 -44.48 -6.65 3.26
C PHE A 246 -44.83 -6.01 1.92
N SER A 247 -43.88 -5.89 0.98
CA SER A 247 -44.05 -5.26 -0.33
C SER A 247 -44.69 -3.88 -0.27
N THR A 248 -44.39 -3.10 0.77
CA THR A 248 -44.93 -1.74 0.99
C THR A 248 -43.81 -0.69 0.90
N ASP A 249 -44.16 0.59 0.89
CA ASP A 249 -43.15 1.67 0.87
C ASP A 249 -42.61 1.95 2.30
N SER A 250 -41.31 1.99 2.48
CA SER A 250 -40.68 2.30 3.76
C SER A 250 -41.10 3.67 4.32
N LYS A 251 -41.38 4.66 3.45
CA LYS A 251 -41.89 5.97 3.85
C LYS A 251 -43.25 5.88 4.52
N LEU A 252 -44.14 5.01 4.00
CA LEU A 252 -45.46 4.82 4.61
C LEU A 252 -45.35 4.26 6.02
N ILE A 253 -44.42 3.34 6.26
CA ILE A 253 -44.16 2.81 7.60
C ILE A 253 -43.58 3.92 8.53
N ILE A 254 -42.66 4.74 8.02
CA ILE A 254 -42.07 5.85 8.77
C ILE A 254 -43.14 6.86 9.16
N ASP A 255 -43.94 7.31 8.22
CA ASP A 255 -44.96 8.32 8.43
C ASP A 255 -46.06 7.84 9.37
N GLU A 256 -46.58 6.62 9.18
CA GLU A 256 -47.64 6.04 9.99
C GLU A 256 -47.23 5.81 11.45
N ASN A 257 -45.94 5.54 11.70
CA ASN A 257 -45.42 5.25 13.04
C ASN A 257 -44.63 6.42 13.65
N GLU A 258 -44.61 7.58 12.99
CA GLU A 258 -43.85 8.77 13.44
C GLU A 258 -42.39 8.43 13.74
N LEU A 259 -41.74 7.63 12.89
CA LEU A 259 -40.35 7.24 13.07
C LEU A 259 -39.41 8.39 12.69
N THR A 260 -38.36 8.58 13.45
CA THR A 260 -37.32 9.59 13.21
C THR A 260 -36.03 8.99 12.58
N SER A 261 -36.01 7.66 12.39
CA SER A 261 -34.87 6.91 11.88
C SER A 261 -35.34 5.71 11.07
N ASP A 262 -34.54 5.33 10.08
CA ASP A 262 -34.74 4.11 9.28
C ASP A 262 -34.35 2.84 10.05
N ILE A 263 -33.77 2.96 11.23
CA ILE A 263 -33.40 1.84 12.10
C ILE A 263 -34.20 1.91 13.38
N ILE A 264 -34.81 0.79 13.75
CA ILE A 264 -35.60 0.67 14.97
C ILE A 264 -34.70 0.70 16.20
N ASP A 265 -34.80 1.72 17.04
CA ASP A 265 -33.97 1.96 18.23
C ASP A 265 -34.31 1.04 19.40
N THR A 266 -35.60 0.70 19.55
CA THR A 266 -36.12 -0.14 20.63
C THR A 266 -37.20 -1.08 20.13
N ARG A 267 -37.44 -2.20 20.81
CA ARG A 267 -38.59 -3.07 20.54
C ARG A 267 -39.88 -2.31 20.55
N ARG A 268 -40.65 -2.33 19.51
CA ARG A 268 -41.95 -1.67 19.40
C ARG A 268 -42.87 -2.38 18.41
N VAL A 269 -44.15 -2.08 18.50
CA VAL A 269 -45.14 -2.49 17.52
C VAL A 269 -45.21 -1.40 16.48
N LEU A 270 -45.19 -1.81 15.21
CA LEU A 270 -45.33 -0.93 14.05
C LEU A 270 -46.67 -1.26 13.35
N LEU A 271 -47.28 -0.19 12.86
CA LEU A 271 -48.35 -0.29 11.88
C LEU A 271 -47.71 -0.36 10.49
N VAL A 272 -47.88 -1.45 9.80
CA VAL A 272 -47.37 -1.65 8.44
C VAL A 272 -48.54 -1.57 7.49
N PRO A 273 -48.70 -0.47 6.73
CA PRO A 273 -49.74 -0.33 5.73
C PRO A 273 -49.55 -1.34 4.60
N GLY A 274 -50.63 -2.07 4.26
CA GLY A 274 -50.70 -2.75 2.97
C GLY A 274 -51.04 -1.75 1.89
N MET A 275 -50.48 -1.93 0.73
CA MET A 275 -50.86 -1.10 -0.42
C MET A 275 -51.95 -1.71 -1.24
#